data_975a32a391e227f499b1d7a9a89a544f
#
_entry.id   975a32a391e227f499b1d7a9a89a544f
#
_cell.length_a   1.000
_cell.length_b   1.000
_cell.length_c   1.000
_cell.angle_alpha   90.00
_cell.angle_beta   90.00
_cell.angle_gamma   90.00
#
_symmetry.space_group_name_H-M   'P 1'
#
loop_
_entity.id
_entity.type
_entity.pdbx_description
1 polymer ?
#
loop_
_entity_poly.entity_id
_entity_poly.type
_entity_poly.pdbx_seq_one_letter_code
_entity_poly.pdbx_strand_id
1 'polypeptide(L)'
;EIRLSLVGSEMCIRDSVRSFMFRQEGREALGFSPELVMSVTGNKVVTEPLAGTRDRMGNPEHNKAKEAELLHDSKEVLEHILSVKEAIAELEAVCQPGSVVVEDLMSVRQRGSVQHLGSGVSGQLAENKDAWDAFTVLFPSITASGIPKNAALNAIMQIEKTPRELYSGAILLLDDTRFDAALVLRSVFQDSQRCWIQAGAGIIAQSTPERELTETREKLASIAPYLMV
;
A
#
# COMPACT_ATOMS: atom_id res chain seq x y z
N GLU A 1 16.33 -22.23 -15.68
CA GLU A 1 15.43 -21.06 -15.87
C GLU A 1 14.35 -21.14 -14.80
N ILE A 2 14.41 -20.25 -13.80
CA ILE A 2 13.37 -20.15 -12.76
C ILE A 2 12.21 -19.39 -13.40
N ARG A 3 11.02 -19.99 -13.45
CA ARG A 3 9.81 -19.32 -13.92
C ARG A 3 9.03 -18.78 -12.73
N LEU A 4 8.80 -17.47 -12.72
CA LEU A 4 7.82 -16.87 -11.81
C LEU A 4 6.42 -17.38 -12.20
N SER A 5 5.81 -18.17 -11.31
CA SER A 5 4.40 -18.52 -11.42
C SER A 5 3.77 -18.55 -10.03
N LEU A 6 2.56 -18.03 -9.93
CA LEU A 6 1.75 -18.04 -8.72
C LEU A 6 0.52 -18.91 -8.99
N VAL A 7 0.53 -20.13 -8.48
CA VAL A 7 -0.59 -21.09 -8.61
C VAL A 7 -1.47 -21.00 -7.36
N GLY A 8 -2.78 -20.89 -7.56
CA GLY A 8 -3.75 -20.83 -6.46
C GLY A 8 -3.89 -19.46 -5.78
N SER A 9 -3.38 -18.41 -6.41
CA SER A 9 -3.41 -17.03 -5.86
C SER A 9 -4.72 -16.27 -6.12
N GLU A 10 -5.84 -16.96 -6.39
CA GLU A 10 -7.13 -16.32 -6.71
C GLU A 10 -7.54 -15.25 -5.69
N MET A 11 -7.29 -15.50 -4.41
CA MET A 11 -7.61 -14.54 -3.35
C MET A 11 -6.78 -13.25 -3.46
N CYS A 12 -5.47 -13.36 -3.76
CA CYS A 12 -4.61 -12.20 -3.97
C CYS A 12 -5.02 -11.39 -5.20
N ILE A 13 -5.41 -12.07 -6.28
CA ILE A 13 -5.87 -11.44 -7.52
C ILE A 13 -7.19 -10.69 -7.29
N ARG A 14 -8.16 -11.32 -6.63
CA ARG A 14 -9.49 -10.75 -6.39
C ARG A 14 -9.48 -9.53 -5.47
N ASP A 15 -8.59 -9.54 -4.47
CA ASP A 15 -8.53 -8.51 -3.43
C ASP A 15 -7.48 -7.42 -3.74
N SER A 16 -6.77 -7.52 -4.88
CA SER A 16 -5.77 -6.52 -5.28
C SER A 16 -6.41 -5.31 -5.98
N VAL A 17 -5.86 -4.13 -5.75
CA VAL A 17 -6.20 -2.92 -6.51
C VAL A 17 -5.71 -3.04 -7.94
N ARG A 18 -4.47 -3.50 -8.11
CA ARG A 18 -3.85 -3.77 -9.41
C ARG A 18 -2.95 -5.00 -9.33
N SER A 19 -3.05 -5.87 -10.33
CA SER A 19 -2.07 -6.93 -10.56
C SER A 19 -1.16 -6.51 -11.71
N PHE A 20 0.11 -6.83 -11.61
CA PHE A 20 1.08 -6.48 -12.63
C PHE A 20 2.12 -7.57 -12.82
N MET A 21 2.68 -7.61 -14.01
CA MET A 21 3.85 -8.38 -14.35
C MET A 21 4.81 -7.49 -15.12
N PHE A 22 6.06 -7.49 -14.71
CA PHE A 22 7.13 -6.70 -15.31
C PHE A 22 8.30 -7.61 -15.65
N ARG A 23 8.86 -7.42 -16.85
CA ARG A 23 10.08 -8.11 -17.28
C ARG A 23 10.92 -7.18 -18.12
N GLN A 24 12.13 -6.92 -17.67
CA GLN A 24 13.09 -6.08 -18.38
C GLN A 24 14.53 -6.48 -18.01
N GLU A 25 15.39 -6.66 -19.02
CA GLU A 25 16.84 -6.85 -18.85
C GLU A 25 17.23 -7.93 -17.82
N GLY A 26 16.52 -9.06 -17.84
CA GLY A 26 16.79 -10.18 -16.91
C GLY A 26 16.24 -9.98 -15.49
N ARG A 27 15.49 -8.90 -15.24
CA ARG A 27 14.74 -8.68 -14.02
C ARG A 27 13.26 -8.93 -14.27
N GLU A 28 12.62 -9.57 -13.33
CA GLU A 28 11.19 -9.85 -13.36
C GLU A 28 10.54 -9.46 -12.03
N ALA A 29 9.32 -8.98 -12.11
CA ALA A 29 8.48 -8.76 -10.94
C ALA A 29 7.05 -9.16 -11.25
N LEU A 30 6.39 -9.79 -10.29
CA LEU A 30 4.97 -10.13 -10.32
C LEU A 30 4.35 -9.67 -9.00
N GLY A 31 3.29 -8.88 -9.06
CA GLY A 31 2.72 -8.32 -7.85
C GLY A 31 1.21 -8.16 -7.88
N PHE A 32 0.66 -8.10 -6.68
CA PHE A 32 -0.76 -7.91 -6.39
C PHE A 32 -0.90 -6.74 -5.42
N SER A 33 -0.86 -5.52 -5.96
CA SER A 33 -0.90 -4.31 -5.15
C SER A 33 -2.14 -4.25 -4.26
N PRO A 34 -2.00 -4.06 -2.96
CA PRO A 34 -3.14 -3.94 -2.05
C PRO A 34 -3.70 -2.52 -2.02
N GLU A 35 -2.97 -1.51 -2.51
CA GLU A 35 -3.21 -0.11 -2.20
C GLU A 35 -3.12 0.79 -3.43
N LEU A 36 -4.10 1.68 -3.54
CA LEU A 36 -4.11 2.76 -4.49
C LEU A 36 -3.37 3.97 -3.89
N VAL A 37 -2.20 4.31 -4.46
CA VAL A 37 -1.51 5.56 -4.11
C VAL A 37 -2.33 6.75 -4.56
N MET A 38 -2.77 6.72 -5.83
CA MET A 38 -3.71 7.70 -6.36
C MET A 38 -4.44 7.20 -7.60
N SER A 39 -5.59 7.80 -7.87
CA SER A 39 -6.28 7.76 -9.16
C SER A 39 -6.73 9.17 -9.52
N VAL A 40 -6.42 9.61 -10.73
CA VAL A 40 -6.92 10.88 -11.28
C VAL A 40 -7.80 10.59 -12.48
N THR A 41 -9.02 11.13 -12.48
CA THR A 41 -9.96 11.06 -13.61
C THR A 41 -10.54 12.45 -13.83
N GLY A 42 -10.28 13.02 -14.99
CA GLY A 42 -10.53 14.44 -15.22
C GLY A 42 -9.71 15.30 -14.26
N ASN A 43 -10.36 16.09 -13.42
CA ASN A 43 -9.70 16.88 -12.38
C ASN A 43 -9.90 16.32 -10.95
N LYS A 44 -10.60 15.19 -10.79
CA LYS A 44 -10.77 14.54 -9.49
C LYS A 44 -9.59 13.62 -9.19
N VAL A 45 -8.91 13.87 -8.08
CA VAL A 45 -7.88 12.99 -7.51
C VAL A 45 -8.44 12.24 -6.30
N VAL A 46 -8.08 10.97 -6.20
CA VAL A 46 -8.46 10.08 -5.08
C VAL A 46 -7.21 9.37 -4.58
N THR A 47 -7.05 9.24 -3.27
CA THR A 47 -6.06 8.37 -2.61
C THR A 47 -6.75 7.47 -1.60
N GLU A 48 -6.20 6.29 -1.35
CA GLU A 48 -6.78 5.30 -0.42
C GLU A 48 -5.75 4.87 0.61
N PRO A 49 -5.49 5.68 1.67
CA PRO A 49 -4.60 5.27 2.74
C PRO A 49 -5.10 4.00 3.44
N LEU A 50 -4.20 3.02 3.57
CA LEU A 50 -4.41 1.79 4.31
C LEU A 50 -3.45 1.75 5.50
N ALA A 51 -3.96 1.60 6.71
CA ALA A 51 -3.14 1.42 7.90
C ALA A 51 -3.90 0.63 8.97
N GLY A 52 -3.17 -0.04 9.85
CA GLY A 52 -3.74 -1.01 10.76
C GLY A 52 -4.00 -2.36 10.07
N THR A 53 -3.61 -3.46 10.74
CA THR A 53 -3.61 -4.79 10.10
C THR A 53 -4.04 -5.88 11.07
N ARG A 54 -4.86 -6.82 10.60
CA ARG A 54 -5.12 -8.13 11.23
C ARG A 54 -5.11 -9.21 10.16
N ASP A 55 -4.77 -10.42 10.59
CA ASP A 55 -4.84 -11.61 9.74
C ASP A 55 -6.28 -11.93 9.32
N ARG A 56 -6.39 -12.61 8.17
CA ARG A 56 -7.64 -13.10 7.58
C ARG A 56 -7.43 -14.50 7.03
N MET A 57 -6.87 -15.38 7.85
CA MET A 57 -6.52 -16.77 7.44
C MET A 57 -7.42 -17.83 8.03
N GLY A 58 -8.37 -17.44 8.89
CA GLY A 58 -9.27 -18.36 9.58
C GLY A 58 -10.60 -18.58 8.83
N ASN A 59 -11.49 -19.28 9.52
CA ASN A 59 -12.88 -19.40 9.08
C ASN A 59 -13.63 -18.06 9.18
N PRO A 60 -14.87 -17.94 8.66
CA PRO A 60 -15.62 -16.68 8.67
C PRO A 60 -15.82 -16.08 10.06
N GLU A 61 -15.99 -16.89 11.11
CA GLU A 61 -16.18 -16.40 12.49
C GLU A 61 -14.89 -15.81 13.04
N HIS A 62 -13.75 -16.48 12.82
CA HIS A 62 -12.44 -15.96 13.18
C HIS A 62 -12.15 -14.63 12.46
N ASN A 63 -12.39 -14.57 11.15
CA ASN A 63 -12.15 -13.37 10.36
C ASN A 63 -13.01 -12.19 10.82
N LYS A 64 -14.28 -12.43 11.19
CA LYS A 64 -15.18 -11.42 11.77
C LYS A 64 -14.72 -10.97 13.17
N ALA A 65 -14.23 -11.89 13.99
CA ALA A 65 -13.65 -11.52 15.29
C ALA A 65 -12.42 -10.63 15.13
N LYS A 66 -11.54 -10.94 14.17
CA LYS A 66 -10.36 -10.13 13.83
C LYS A 66 -10.71 -8.76 13.24
N GLU A 67 -11.79 -8.67 12.47
CA GLU A 67 -12.35 -7.40 12.01
C GLU A 67 -12.82 -6.54 13.18
N ALA A 68 -13.57 -7.12 14.12
CA ALA A 68 -14.01 -6.41 15.32
C ALA A 68 -12.82 -5.97 16.20
N GLU A 69 -11.80 -6.82 16.37
CA GLU A 69 -10.55 -6.49 17.05
C GLU A 69 -9.86 -5.29 16.39
N LEU A 70 -9.73 -5.30 15.07
CA LEU A 70 -9.09 -4.23 14.28
C LEU A 70 -9.78 -2.87 14.50
N LEU A 71 -11.11 -2.85 14.48
CA LEU A 71 -11.91 -1.64 14.66
C LEU A 71 -11.87 -1.06 16.09
N HIS A 72 -11.48 -1.86 17.08
CA HIS A 72 -11.43 -1.45 18.50
C HIS A 72 -10.01 -1.32 19.03
N ASP A 73 -8.99 -1.70 18.28
CA ASP A 73 -7.59 -1.56 18.70
C ASP A 73 -7.13 -0.10 18.59
N SER A 74 -6.85 0.53 19.71
CA SER A 74 -6.48 1.94 19.76
C SER A 74 -5.19 2.27 19.00
N LYS A 75 -4.23 1.33 18.94
CA LYS A 75 -2.98 1.49 18.18
C LYS A 75 -3.27 1.50 16.68
N GLU A 76 -4.06 0.54 16.18
CA GLU A 76 -4.39 0.42 14.77
C GLU A 76 -5.26 1.58 14.29
N VAL A 77 -6.23 1.99 15.10
CA VAL A 77 -7.09 3.17 14.85
C VAL A 77 -6.26 4.45 14.80
N LEU A 78 -5.33 4.65 15.75
CA LEU A 78 -4.46 5.83 15.77
C LEU A 78 -3.56 5.89 14.52
N GLU A 79 -2.94 4.77 14.14
CA GLU A 79 -2.11 4.67 12.94
C GLU A 79 -2.91 5.07 11.70
N HIS A 80 -4.14 4.57 11.59
CA HIS A 80 -5.01 4.90 10.47
C HIS A 80 -5.43 6.37 10.44
N ILE A 81 -5.81 6.95 11.58
CA ILE A 81 -6.16 8.38 11.68
C ILE A 81 -4.99 9.29 11.28
N LEU A 82 -3.76 8.94 11.68
CA LEU A 82 -2.57 9.68 11.27
C LEU A 82 -2.37 9.60 9.75
N SER A 83 -2.59 8.44 9.15
CA SER A 83 -2.50 8.26 7.70
C SER A 83 -3.55 9.06 6.94
N VAL A 84 -4.80 9.08 7.41
CA VAL A 84 -5.88 9.89 6.80
C VAL A 84 -5.58 11.39 6.92
N LYS A 85 -5.10 11.83 8.09
CA LYS A 85 -4.72 13.24 8.31
C LYS A 85 -3.62 13.67 7.35
N GLU A 86 -2.61 12.85 7.13
CA GLU A 86 -1.52 13.15 6.21
C GLU A 86 -2.01 13.17 4.76
N ALA A 87 -2.84 12.20 4.37
CA ALA A 87 -3.44 12.16 3.02
C ALA A 87 -4.29 13.41 2.72
N ILE A 88 -5.03 13.93 3.71
CA ILE A 88 -5.74 15.21 3.58
C ILE A 88 -4.75 16.35 3.35
N ALA A 89 -3.70 16.47 4.16
CA ALA A 89 -2.71 17.54 4.04
C ALA A 89 -1.96 17.49 2.68
N GLU A 90 -1.64 16.29 2.20
CA GLU A 90 -1.03 16.07 0.89
C GLU A 90 -1.96 16.53 -0.25
N LEU A 91 -3.23 16.16 -0.21
CA LEU A 91 -4.21 16.58 -1.23
C LEU A 91 -4.51 18.08 -1.17
N GLU A 92 -4.55 18.69 0.01
CA GLU A 92 -4.75 20.14 0.16
C GLU A 92 -3.65 20.96 -0.53
N ALA A 93 -2.45 20.40 -0.68
CA ALA A 93 -1.33 21.06 -1.36
C ALA A 93 -1.52 21.18 -2.90
N VAL A 94 -2.38 20.35 -3.50
CA VAL A 94 -2.57 20.30 -4.97
C VAL A 94 -4.03 20.49 -5.40
N CYS A 95 -4.96 20.46 -4.47
CA CYS A 95 -6.39 20.59 -4.75
C CYS A 95 -6.90 22.03 -4.54
N GLN A 96 -8.07 22.30 -5.08
CA GLN A 96 -8.80 23.54 -4.84
C GLN A 96 -9.13 23.65 -3.34
N PRO A 97 -9.01 24.87 -2.74
CA PRO A 97 -9.34 25.06 -1.34
C PRO A 97 -10.76 24.60 -0.99
N GLY A 98 -10.88 23.79 0.05
CA GLY A 98 -12.16 23.24 0.53
C GLY A 98 -12.76 22.12 -0.32
N SER A 99 -12.05 21.61 -1.35
CA SER A 99 -12.53 20.49 -2.16
C SER A 99 -12.13 19.14 -1.62
N VAL A 100 -11.19 19.07 -0.67
CA VAL A 100 -10.71 17.81 -0.11
C VAL A 100 -11.74 17.27 0.88
N VAL A 101 -12.18 16.03 0.65
CA VAL A 101 -13.19 15.33 1.47
C VAL A 101 -12.77 13.90 1.77
N VAL A 102 -13.17 13.39 2.91
CA VAL A 102 -13.09 11.97 3.26
C VAL A 102 -14.42 11.34 2.84
N GLU A 103 -14.41 10.53 1.77
CA GLU A 103 -15.61 9.89 1.22
C GLU A 103 -16.02 8.65 2.01
N ASP A 104 -15.03 7.95 2.56
CA ASP A 104 -15.20 6.73 3.32
C ASP A 104 -14.14 6.68 4.42
N LEU A 105 -14.54 6.54 5.68
CA LEU A 105 -13.65 6.59 6.83
C LEU A 105 -13.63 5.25 7.56
N MET A 106 -12.42 4.69 7.73
CA MET A 106 -12.15 3.48 8.54
C MET A 106 -13.00 2.26 8.17
N SER A 107 -13.31 2.05 6.90
CA SER A 107 -13.92 0.79 6.48
C SER A 107 -12.87 -0.32 6.42
N VAL A 108 -13.31 -1.56 6.66
CA VAL A 108 -12.41 -2.70 6.60
C VAL A 108 -12.19 -3.15 5.15
N ARG A 109 -10.95 -3.11 4.69
CA ARG A 109 -10.52 -3.55 3.38
C ARG A 109 -9.89 -4.93 3.48
N GLN A 110 -10.50 -5.91 2.82
CA GLN A 110 -9.94 -7.26 2.71
C GLN A 110 -8.88 -7.28 1.62
N ARG A 111 -7.71 -7.83 1.93
CA ARG A 111 -6.56 -7.89 1.02
C ARG A 111 -5.83 -9.23 1.16
N GLY A 112 -6.38 -10.28 0.55
CA GLY A 112 -5.84 -11.63 0.63
C GLY A 112 -5.90 -12.20 2.03
N SER A 113 -4.75 -12.53 2.61
CA SER A 113 -4.61 -13.13 3.94
C SER A 113 -4.67 -12.13 5.10
N VAL A 114 -4.87 -10.85 4.82
CA VAL A 114 -4.99 -9.79 5.82
C VAL A 114 -6.17 -8.88 5.53
N GLN A 115 -6.54 -8.11 6.54
CA GLN A 115 -7.52 -7.03 6.46
C GLN A 115 -6.96 -5.77 7.10
N HIS A 116 -7.29 -4.62 6.52
CA HIS A 116 -6.79 -3.31 6.92
C HIS A 116 -7.93 -2.34 7.20
N LEU A 117 -7.68 -1.31 8.00
CA LEU A 117 -8.50 -0.11 7.96
C LEU A 117 -8.15 0.67 6.69
N GLY A 118 -9.16 1.13 5.97
CA GLY A 118 -9.01 1.91 4.75
C GLY A 118 -9.93 3.11 4.74
N SER A 119 -9.49 4.20 4.14
CA SER A 119 -10.31 5.40 3.93
C SER A 119 -10.12 5.90 2.50
N GLY A 120 -11.19 6.45 1.93
CA GLY A 120 -11.14 7.17 0.66
C GLY A 120 -11.02 8.66 0.92
N VAL A 121 -9.97 9.30 0.42
CA VAL A 121 -9.80 10.76 0.47
C VAL A 121 -9.73 11.28 -0.95
N SER A 122 -10.53 12.29 -1.29
CA SER A 122 -10.57 12.85 -2.63
C SER A 122 -10.56 14.37 -2.63
N GLY A 123 -10.19 14.96 -3.77
CA GLY A 123 -10.23 16.40 -3.99
C GLY A 123 -10.31 16.75 -5.48
N GLN A 124 -10.54 18.02 -5.77
CA GLN A 124 -10.50 18.55 -7.12
C GLN A 124 -9.15 19.26 -7.33
N LEU A 125 -8.38 18.86 -8.33
CA LEU A 125 -7.10 19.52 -8.64
C LEU A 125 -7.32 21.00 -8.91
N ALA A 126 -6.39 21.83 -8.46
CA ALA A 126 -6.39 23.26 -8.76
C ALA A 126 -6.17 23.50 -10.26
N GLU A 127 -6.62 24.64 -10.80
CA GLU A 127 -6.58 24.93 -12.24
C GLU A 127 -5.18 24.83 -12.89
N ASN A 128 -4.13 25.10 -12.11
CA ASN A 128 -2.73 25.04 -12.55
C ASN A 128 -2.01 23.77 -12.15
N LYS A 129 -2.76 22.72 -11.76
CA LYS A 129 -2.24 21.43 -11.30
C LYS A 129 -2.75 20.30 -12.17
N ASP A 130 -1.88 19.30 -12.38
CA ASP A 130 -2.19 18.10 -13.13
C ASP A 130 -1.97 16.81 -12.31
N ALA A 131 -2.16 15.68 -12.96
CA ALA A 131 -2.00 14.38 -12.31
C ALA A 131 -0.54 14.11 -11.87
N TRP A 132 0.47 14.69 -12.52
CA TRP A 132 1.86 14.57 -12.12
C TRP A 132 2.18 15.40 -10.88
N ASP A 133 1.57 16.59 -10.73
CA ASP A 133 1.65 17.36 -9.49
C ASP A 133 1.09 16.55 -8.31
N ALA A 134 -0.07 15.90 -8.50
CA ALA A 134 -0.68 15.05 -7.50
C ALA A 134 0.22 13.84 -7.16
N PHE A 135 0.80 13.18 -8.19
CA PHE A 135 1.74 12.08 -7.97
C PHE A 135 2.97 12.52 -7.18
N THR A 136 3.53 13.67 -7.49
CA THR A 136 4.72 14.21 -6.81
C THR A 136 4.48 14.46 -5.31
N VAL A 137 3.27 14.82 -4.93
CA VAL A 137 2.90 15.05 -3.53
C VAL A 137 2.60 13.73 -2.81
N LEU A 138 1.82 12.83 -3.43
CA LEU A 138 1.39 11.57 -2.83
C LEU A 138 2.46 10.48 -2.86
N PHE A 139 3.49 10.60 -3.70
CA PHE A 139 4.59 9.64 -3.79
C PHE A 139 5.91 10.26 -3.30
N PRO A 140 6.73 9.54 -2.53
CA PRO A 140 6.52 8.18 -2.01
C PRO A 140 5.32 8.06 -1.08
N SER A 141 4.57 6.94 -1.18
CA SER A 141 3.40 6.70 -0.33
C SER A 141 3.77 6.67 1.15
N ILE A 142 2.97 7.34 1.97
CA ILE A 142 3.13 7.38 3.43
C ILE A 142 3.03 6.00 4.08
N THR A 143 2.25 5.09 3.50
CA THR A 143 2.14 3.69 3.94
C THR A 143 3.48 2.97 3.91
N ALA A 144 4.33 3.29 2.92
CA ALA A 144 5.64 2.66 2.75
C ALA A 144 6.81 3.50 3.28
N SER A 145 6.64 4.81 3.46
CA SER A 145 7.67 5.70 3.96
C SER A 145 7.49 6.06 5.44
N GLY A 146 6.28 6.33 5.87
CA GLY A 146 5.98 6.76 7.24
C GLY A 146 5.61 8.23 7.36
N ILE A 147 5.23 8.64 8.57
CA ILE A 147 4.73 9.98 8.90
C ILE A 147 5.52 10.55 10.08
N PRO A 148 6.00 11.83 10.02
CA PRO A 148 5.98 12.76 8.88
C PRO A 148 6.90 12.29 7.73
N LYS A 149 6.45 12.41 6.49
CA LYS A 149 7.11 11.83 5.30
C LYS A 149 8.61 12.13 5.21
N ASN A 150 9.01 13.40 5.29
CA ASN A 150 10.41 13.79 5.12
C ASN A 150 11.32 13.23 6.23
N ALA A 151 10.86 13.23 7.48
CA ALA A 151 11.61 12.68 8.60
C ALA A 151 11.75 11.15 8.46
N ALA A 152 10.69 10.48 8.05
CA ALA A 152 10.67 9.04 7.83
C ALA A 152 11.59 8.63 6.67
N LEU A 153 11.57 9.35 5.54
CA LEU A 153 12.49 9.11 4.42
C LEU A 153 13.96 9.27 4.83
N ASN A 154 14.28 10.31 5.61
CA ASN A 154 15.64 10.50 6.14
C ASN A 154 16.03 9.34 7.06
N ALA A 155 15.15 8.85 7.91
CA ALA A 155 15.42 7.71 8.78
C ALA A 155 15.64 6.42 7.96
N ILE A 156 14.83 6.16 6.94
CA ILE A 156 14.99 5.03 6.02
C ILE A 156 16.38 5.06 5.37
N MET A 157 16.79 6.21 4.82
CA MET A 157 18.11 6.36 4.18
C MET A 157 19.28 6.12 5.14
N GLN A 158 19.11 6.37 6.43
CA GLN A 158 20.14 6.13 7.45
C GLN A 158 20.17 4.68 7.94
N ILE A 159 19.02 4.04 8.04
CA ILE A 159 18.86 2.71 8.65
C ILE A 159 19.01 1.60 7.61
N GLU A 160 18.39 1.73 6.45
CA GLU A 160 18.44 0.73 5.39
C GLU A 160 19.75 0.82 4.61
N LYS A 161 20.50 -0.29 4.57
CA LYS A 161 21.81 -0.36 3.92
C LYS A 161 21.74 -0.64 2.42
N THR A 162 20.60 -1.12 1.95
CA THR A 162 20.37 -1.50 0.56
C THR A 162 19.17 -0.77 0.00
N PRO A 163 19.19 -0.38 -1.27
CA PRO A 163 18.03 0.26 -1.91
C PRO A 163 16.84 -0.71 -1.96
N ARG A 164 15.64 -0.17 -1.85
CA ARG A 164 14.39 -0.93 -1.96
C ARG A 164 14.07 -1.37 -3.38
N GLU A 165 14.71 -0.78 -4.36
CA GLU A 165 14.47 -0.99 -5.80
C GLU A 165 12.98 -0.77 -6.16
N LEU A 166 12.31 -1.77 -6.76
CA LEU A 166 10.87 -1.68 -7.07
C LEU A 166 9.96 -1.78 -5.83
N TYR A 167 10.41 -2.42 -4.76
CA TYR A 167 9.64 -2.50 -3.51
C TYR A 167 9.36 -1.11 -2.95
N SER A 168 8.15 -0.82 -2.56
CA SER A 168 7.64 0.50 -2.16
C SER A 168 7.61 1.55 -3.29
N GLY A 169 7.88 1.14 -4.53
CA GLY A 169 7.68 1.97 -5.71
C GLY A 169 6.21 2.04 -6.13
N ALA A 170 5.94 2.51 -7.34
CA ALA A 170 4.60 2.55 -7.88
C ALA A 170 4.54 1.95 -9.29
N ILE A 171 3.44 1.26 -9.58
CA ILE A 171 3.04 0.89 -10.93
C ILE A 171 2.06 1.94 -11.42
N LEU A 172 2.37 2.52 -12.57
CA LEU A 172 1.57 3.57 -13.18
C LEU A 172 0.80 3.01 -14.39
N LEU A 173 -0.48 3.34 -14.45
CA LEU A 173 -1.33 3.11 -15.61
C LEU A 173 -1.89 4.45 -16.07
N LEU A 174 -1.50 4.86 -17.28
CA LEU A 174 -1.88 6.13 -17.85
C LEU A 174 -2.58 5.91 -19.19
N ASP A 175 -3.69 6.61 -19.38
CA ASP A 175 -4.35 6.79 -20.66
C ASP A 175 -4.86 8.24 -20.78
N ASP A 176 -5.55 8.57 -21.87
CA ASP A 176 -6.05 9.93 -22.14
C ASP A 176 -7.06 10.44 -21.11
N THR A 177 -7.62 9.56 -20.28
CA THR A 177 -8.73 9.87 -19.34
C THR A 177 -8.38 9.65 -17.89
N ARG A 178 -7.34 8.85 -17.62
CA ARG A 178 -7.05 8.34 -16.28
C ARG A 178 -5.56 8.18 -16.02
N PHE A 179 -5.16 8.52 -14.80
CA PHE A 179 -3.85 8.19 -14.26
C PHE A 179 -4.02 7.45 -12.93
N ASP A 180 -3.66 6.17 -12.91
CA ASP A 180 -3.62 5.38 -11.68
C ASP A 180 -2.19 5.10 -11.26
N ALA A 181 -1.94 5.17 -9.95
CA ALA A 181 -0.71 4.74 -9.32
C ALA A 181 -1.03 3.73 -8.21
N ALA A 182 -0.50 2.52 -8.33
CA ALA A 182 -0.66 1.47 -7.32
C ALA A 182 0.68 1.16 -6.65
N LEU A 183 0.69 0.99 -5.33
CA LEU A 183 1.89 0.78 -4.54
C LEU A 183 2.49 -0.61 -4.80
N VAL A 184 3.79 -0.69 -5.06
CA VAL A 184 4.49 -1.98 -5.26
C VAL A 184 4.76 -2.66 -3.92
N LEU A 185 3.77 -3.40 -3.48
CA LEU A 185 3.80 -4.29 -2.32
C LEU A 185 3.29 -5.68 -2.73
N ARG A 186 3.45 -6.67 -1.86
CA ARG A 186 2.99 -8.06 -2.11
C ARG A 186 3.41 -8.55 -3.48
N SER A 187 4.71 -8.43 -3.73
CA SER A 187 5.32 -8.73 -5.01
C SER A 187 6.47 -9.70 -4.84
N VAL A 188 6.67 -10.49 -5.90
CA VAL A 188 7.84 -11.35 -6.06
C VAL A 188 8.76 -10.68 -7.03
N PHE A 189 10.02 -10.65 -6.72
CA PHE A 189 11.08 -10.11 -7.55
C PHE A 189 12.07 -11.21 -7.90
N GLN A 190 12.60 -11.18 -9.11
CA GLN A 190 13.59 -12.13 -9.57
C GLN A 190 14.63 -11.45 -10.47
N ASP A 191 15.87 -11.83 -10.29
CA ASP A 191 16.97 -11.55 -11.22
C ASP A 191 17.71 -12.84 -11.59
N SER A 192 18.87 -12.73 -12.23
CA SER A 192 19.67 -13.89 -12.64
C SER A 192 20.28 -14.69 -11.46
N GLN A 193 20.25 -14.16 -10.25
CA GLN A 193 20.92 -14.74 -9.09
C GLN A 193 19.97 -15.17 -7.98
N ARG A 194 18.84 -14.47 -7.83
CA ARG A 194 17.93 -14.67 -6.71
C ARG A 194 16.47 -14.42 -7.07
N CYS A 195 15.59 -15.05 -6.30
CA CYS A 195 14.17 -14.73 -6.22
C CYS A 195 13.85 -14.32 -4.78
N TRP A 196 13.12 -13.22 -4.58
CA TRP A 196 12.82 -12.75 -3.23
C TRP A 196 11.45 -12.09 -3.13
N ILE A 197 10.95 -12.05 -1.90
CA ILE A 197 9.78 -11.27 -1.49
C ILE A 197 10.19 -10.32 -0.37
N GLN A 198 9.49 -9.21 -0.23
CA GLN A 198 9.81 -8.20 0.77
C GLN A 198 8.53 -7.63 1.39
N ALA A 199 8.56 -7.41 2.70
CA ALA A 199 7.50 -6.75 3.45
C ALA A 199 8.09 -5.89 4.56
N GLY A 200 7.28 -4.96 5.08
CA GLY A 200 7.61 -4.12 6.21
C GLY A 200 6.36 -3.77 7.00
N ALA A 201 6.55 -3.16 8.16
CA ALA A 201 5.49 -2.67 9.03
C ALA A 201 5.69 -1.18 9.34
N GLY A 202 4.60 -0.46 9.57
CA GLY A 202 4.63 0.92 10.03
C GLY A 202 5.03 0.96 11.51
N ILE A 203 5.96 1.85 11.87
CA ILE A 203 6.42 1.99 13.25
C ILE A 203 5.87 3.28 13.84
N ILE A 204 5.12 3.16 14.92
CA ILE A 204 4.63 4.28 15.72
C ILE A 204 5.09 4.13 17.19
N ALA A 205 4.84 5.13 18.02
CA ALA A 205 5.28 5.12 19.42
C ALA A 205 4.75 3.92 20.25
N GLN A 206 3.60 3.37 19.87
CA GLN A 206 2.98 2.21 20.52
C GLN A 206 3.42 0.86 19.92
N SER A 207 4.23 0.86 18.89
CA SER A 207 4.74 -0.36 18.26
C SER A 207 5.65 -1.15 19.19
N THR A 208 5.53 -2.48 19.14
CA THR A 208 6.47 -3.40 19.80
C THR A 208 7.18 -4.26 18.76
N PRO A 209 8.47 -4.60 18.95
CA PRO A 209 9.23 -5.39 17.96
C PRO A 209 8.54 -6.72 17.63
N GLU A 210 7.96 -7.39 18.61
CA GLU A 210 7.29 -8.68 18.45
C GLU A 210 6.05 -8.57 17.56
N ARG A 211 5.24 -7.53 17.77
CA ARG A 211 4.02 -7.32 16.98
C ARG A 211 4.35 -6.93 15.54
N GLU A 212 5.29 -6.00 15.34
CA GLU A 212 5.67 -5.55 14.01
C GLU A 212 6.37 -6.67 13.20
N LEU A 213 7.17 -7.51 13.84
CA LEU A 213 7.72 -8.70 13.21
C LEU A 213 6.63 -9.72 12.81
N THR A 214 5.63 -9.91 13.66
CA THR A 214 4.48 -10.77 13.37
C THR A 214 3.71 -10.23 12.17
N GLU A 215 3.39 -8.95 12.13
CA GLU A 215 2.71 -8.30 11.03
C GLU A 215 3.48 -8.43 9.70
N THR A 216 4.80 -8.25 9.74
CA THR A 216 5.66 -8.46 8.57
C THR A 216 5.55 -9.89 8.04
N ARG A 217 5.54 -10.90 8.94
CA ARG A 217 5.34 -12.31 8.57
C ARG A 217 3.94 -12.59 8.00
N GLU A 218 2.90 -12.01 8.58
CA GLU A 218 1.52 -12.09 8.07
C GLU A 218 1.42 -11.52 6.64
N LYS A 219 2.10 -10.40 6.38
CA LYS A 219 2.18 -9.80 5.03
C LYS A 219 2.94 -10.69 4.04
N LEU A 220 4.06 -11.29 4.44
CA LEU A 220 4.81 -12.26 3.60
C LEU A 220 3.99 -13.51 3.31
N ALA A 221 3.21 -14.00 4.27
CA ALA A 221 2.35 -15.16 4.13
C ALA A 221 1.24 -14.98 3.07
N SER A 222 0.97 -13.74 2.64
CA SER A 222 0.04 -13.49 1.53
C SER A 222 0.56 -13.94 0.17
N ILE A 223 1.88 -14.18 0.03
CA ILE A 223 2.52 -14.53 -1.23
C ILE A 223 3.37 -15.81 -1.11
N ALA A 224 4.14 -15.95 -0.04
CA ALA A 224 5.12 -17.03 0.14
C ALA A 224 4.57 -18.44 -0.16
N PRO A 225 3.34 -18.82 0.26
CA PRO A 225 2.79 -20.16 0.00
C PRO A 225 2.53 -20.46 -1.48
N TYR A 226 2.47 -19.46 -2.33
CA TYR A 226 2.18 -19.61 -3.75
C TYR A 226 3.43 -19.59 -4.64
N LEU A 227 4.61 -19.43 -4.04
CA LEU A 227 5.87 -19.50 -4.78
C LEU A 227 6.22 -20.97 -5.02
N MET A 228 6.39 -21.31 -6.30
CA MET A 228 7.00 -22.56 -6.69
C MET A 228 8.48 -22.32 -6.97
N VAL A 229 9.33 -22.86 -6.13
CA VAL A 229 10.80 -22.81 -6.23
C VAL A 229 11.29 -24.12 -6.81
#